data_f6063c390650614ddac879c5729d271a
#
_entry.id   f6063c390650614ddac879c5729d271a
#
_cell.length_a   1.000
_cell.length_b   1.000
_cell.length_c   1.000
_cell.angle_alpha   90.00
_cell.angle_beta   90.00
_cell.angle_gamma   90.00
#
_symmetry.space_group_name_H-M   'P 1'
#
loop_
_entity.id
_entity.type
_entity.pdbx_description
1 polymer ?
#
loop_
_entity_poly.entity_id
_entity_poly.type
_entity_poly.pdbx_seq_one_letter_code
_entity_poly.pdbx_strand_id
1 'polypeptide(L)'
;MKETIFNIGYDLITNEIPRGSRVLDLGCGDGELLAELRKKKNIEGFGIEISPKSVGIALSKGVFACQADIDEGLSDYKDNSFDYVILNQTIQNTKRPEYVLREIMRIGTRVIVSFPNFSPSEGT
;
A
#
# COMPACT_ATOMS: atom_id res chain seq x y z
N MET A 1 -6.18 -14.69 -13.35
CA MET A 1 -4.96 -13.96 -12.93
C MET A 1 -5.37 -12.60 -12.39
N LYS A 2 -4.78 -12.21 -11.28
CA LYS A 2 -5.09 -10.91 -10.68
C LYS A 2 -4.38 -9.80 -11.42
N GLU A 3 -5.05 -8.66 -11.54
CA GLU A 3 -4.46 -7.47 -12.13
C GLU A 3 -3.43 -6.87 -11.19
N THR A 4 -2.25 -6.56 -11.72
CA THR A 4 -1.16 -5.92 -11.00
C THR A 4 -0.68 -4.74 -11.82
N ILE A 5 -0.54 -3.58 -11.15
CA ILE A 5 -0.13 -2.33 -11.79
C ILE A 5 1.17 -1.87 -11.15
N PHE A 6 2.13 -1.48 -11.98
CA PHE A 6 3.48 -1.09 -11.54
C PHE A 6 3.79 0.37 -11.89
N ASN A 7 4.60 1.00 -11.06
CA ASN A 7 5.25 2.30 -11.33
C ASN A 7 4.30 3.44 -11.67
N ILE A 8 3.22 3.56 -10.93
CA ILE A 8 2.30 4.68 -11.11
C ILE A 8 2.39 5.66 -9.94
N GLY A 9 2.19 6.94 -10.22
CA GLY A 9 2.18 7.98 -9.19
C GLY A 9 0.84 8.05 -8.47
N TYR A 10 0.77 8.92 -7.46
CA TYR A 10 -0.42 9.06 -6.62
C TYR A 10 -1.68 9.40 -7.43
N ASP A 11 -1.57 10.25 -8.44
CA ASP A 11 -2.73 10.62 -9.26
C ASP A 11 -3.29 9.41 -9.99
N LEU A 12 -2.42 8.58 -10.56
CA LEU A 12 -2.84 7.38 -11.26
C LEU A 12 -3.40 6.33 -10.30
N ILE A 13 -2.80 6.20 -9.13
CA ILE A 13 -3.33 5.30 -8.09
C ILE A 13 -4.75 5.75 -7.71
N THR A 14 -4.93 7.04 -7.49
CA THR A 14 -6.23 7.59 -7.12
C THR A 14 -7.26 7.33 -8.21
N ASN A 15 -6.88 7.53 -9.47
CA ASN A 15 -7.81 7.30 -10.59
C ASN A 15 -8.18 5.83 -10.76
N GLU A 16 -7.26 4.93 -10.47
CA GLU A 16 -7.47 3.49 -10.63
C GLU A 16 -8.47 2.93 -9.62
N ILE A 17 -8.46 3.45 -8.39
CA ILE A 17 -9.23 2.88 -7.29
C ILE A 17 -10.68 3.40 -7.32
N PRO A 18 -11.67 2.51 -7.43
CA PRO A 18 -13.08 2.93 -7.39
C PRO A 18 -13.49 3.49 -6.04
N ARG A 19 -14.49 4.36 -6.04
CA ARG A 19 -15.08 4.89 -4.81
C ARG A 19 -15.58 3.75 -3.92
N GLY A 20 -15.36 3.92 -2.63
CA GLY A 20 -15.84 2.96 -1.64
C GLY A 20 -15.03 1.68 -1.51
N SER A 21 -13.90 1.58 -2.22
CA SER A 21 -13.05 0.39 -2.15
C SER A 21 -12.46 0.19 -0.77
N ARG A 22 -12.24 -1.08 -0.42
CA ARG A 22 -11.50 -1.46 0.77
C ARG A 22 -10.03 -1.61 0.39
N VAL A 23 -9.17 -0.77 0.96
CA VAL A 23 -7.77 -0.61 0.54
C VAL A 23 -6.83 -0.85 1.70
N LEU A 24 -5.80 -1.68 1.46
CA LEU A 24 -4.70 -1.89 2.40
C LEU A 24 -3.42 -1.30 1.80
N ASP A 25 -2.80 -0.37 2.52
CA ASP A 25 -1.54 0.25 2.10
C ASP A 25 -0.40 -0.26 2.98
N LEU A 26 0.50 -1.03 2.39
CA LEU A 26 1.64 -1.63 3.07
C LEU A 26 2.83 -0.69 2.99
N GLY A 27 3.32 -0.24 4.15
CA GLY A 27 4.32 0.81 4.22
C GLY A 27 3.68 2.16 3.99
N CYS A 28 2.59 2.45 4.68
CA CYS A 28 1.78 3.65 4.43
C CYS A 28 2.46 4.96 4.84
N GLY A 29 3.58 4.90 5.51
CA GLY A 29 4.26 6.09 6.00
C GLY A 29 3.37 6.93 6.89
N ASP A 30 3.34 8.22 6.63
CA ASP A 30 2.51 9.16 7.40
C ASP A 30 1.06 9.22 6.94
N GLY A 31 0.65 8.32 6.01
CA GLY A 31 -0.74 8.17 5.60
C GLY A 31 -1.21 9.15 4.53
N GLU A 32 -0.31 9.81 3.83
CA GLU A 32 -0.69 10.82 2.82
C GLU A 32 -1.57 10.23 1.71
N LEU A 33 -1.18 9.09 1.16
CA LEU A 33 -1.94 8.46 0.08
C LEU A 33 -3.33 8.01 0.56
N LEU A 34 -3.41 7.36 1.70
CA LEU A 34 -4.70 6.91 2.25
C LEU A 34 -5.61 8.08 2.60
N ALA A 35 -5.04 9.17 3.13
CA ALA A 35 -5.82 10.37 3.42
C ALA A 35 -6.42 10.97 2.13
N GLU A 36 -5.65 11.02 1.06
CA GLU A 36 -6.12 11.52 -0.22
C GLU A 36 -7.19 10.61 -0.83
N LEU A 37 -6.98 9.30 -0.79
CA LEU A 37 -7.97 8.35 -1.29
C LEU A 37 -9.27 8.41 -0.50
N ARG A 38 -9.18 8.59 0.80
CA ARG A 38 -10.36 8.75 1.63
C ARG A 38 -11.15 10.00 1.25
N LYS A 39 -10.44 11.10 1.02
CA LYS A 39 -11.06 12.37 0.63
C LYS A 39 -11.72 12.29 -0.74
N LYS A 40 -11.02 11.73 -1.72
CA LYS A 40 -11.47 11.72 -3.12
C LYS A 40 -12.37 10.55 -3.47
N LYS A 41 -12.16 9.40 -2.84
CA LYS A 41 -12.83 8.15 -3.22
C LYS A 41 -13.61 7.50 -2.10
N ASN A 42 -13.64 8.13 -0.93
CA ASN A 42 -14.40 7.60 0.22
C ASN A 42 -14.07 6.12 0.49
N ILE A 43 -12.80 5.76 0.42
CA ILE A 43 -12.36 4.38 0.65
C ILE A 43 -12.46 4.00 2.12
N GLU A 44 -12.50 2.69 2.37
CA GLU A 44 -12.25 2.11 3.68
C GLU A 44 -10.77 1.71 3.70
N GLY A 45 -9.93 2.58 4.25
CA GLY A 45 -8.48 2.44 4.16
C GLY A 45 -7.84 1.95 5.44
N PHE A 46 -6.84 1.10 5.28
CA PHE A 46 -6.03 0.56 6.37
C PHE A 46 -4.57 0.66 5.97
N GLY A 47 -3.74 1.17 6.89
CA GLY A 47 -2.31 1.26 6.65
C GLY A 47 -1.52 0.38 7.61
N ILE A 48 -0.41 -0.14 7.12
CA ILE A 48 0.58 -0.83 7.93
C ILE A 48 1.90 -0.10 7.75
N GLU A 49 2.57 0.22 8.84
CA GLU A 49 3.81 0.97 8.83
C GLU A 49 4.70 0.52 9.98
N ILE A 50 6.00 0.34 9.71
CA ILE A 50 6.94 -0.13 10.73
C ILE A 50 7.35 0.98 11.70
N SER A 51 7.32 2.24 11.28
CA SER A 51 7.71 3.39 12.10
C SER A 51 6.56 3.84 13.01
N PRO A 52 6.70 3.74 14.34
CA PRO A 52 5.66 4.22 15.26
C PRO A 52 5.38 5.72 15.10
N LYS A 53 6.41 6.50 14.80
CA LYS A 53 6.26 7.94 14.57
C LYS A 53 5.36 8.21 13.37
N SER A 54 5.60 7.51 12.27
CA SER A 54 4.80 7.67 11.06
C SER A 54 3.35 7.22 11.28
N VAL A 55 3.16 6.13 12.01
CA VAL A 55 1.80 5.66 12.39
C VAL A 55 1.07 6.75 13.16
N GLY A 56 1.75 7.39 14.13
CA GLY A 56 1.15 8.48 14.90
C GLY A 56 0.72 9.64 14.01
N ILE A 57 1.53 10.01 13.03
CA ILE A 57 1.19 11.08 12.08
C ILE A 57 -0.02 10.66 11.22
N ALA A 58 -0.04 9.44 10.74
CA ALA A 58 -1.16 8.92 9.94
C ALA A 58 -2.47 8.98 10.76
N LEU A 59 -2.43 8.53 12.01
CA LEU A 59 -3.59 8.58 12.88
C LEU A 59 -4.07 10.01 13.10
N SER A 60 -3.15 10.96 13.21
CA SER A 60 -3.51 12.38 13.37
C SER A 60 -4.22 12.96 12.14
N LYS A 61 -4.03 12.37 10.98
CA LYS A 61 -4.72 12.74 9.74
C LYS A 61 -6.08 12.04 9.58
N GLY A 62 -6.47 11.22 10.53
CA GLY A 62 -7.70 10.44 10.44
C GLY A 62 -7.56 9.16 9.63
N VAL A 63 -6.34 8.75 9.32
CA VAL A 63 -6.06 7.50 8.63
C VAL A 63 -5.98 6.36 9.66
N PHE A 64 -6.64 5.25 9.36
CA PHE A 64 -6.51 4.07 10.19
C PHE A 64 -5.20 3.35 9.85
N ALA A 65 -4.27 3.31 10.80
CA ALA A 65 -2.97 2.70 10.60
C ALA A 65 -2.51 1.96 11.84
N CYS A 66 -1.72 0.90 11.66
CA CYS A 66 -1.11 0.20 12.77
C CYS A 66 0.37 -0.05 12.48
N GLN A 67 1.13 -0.20 13.57
CA GLN A 67 2.55 -0.48 13.50
C GLN A 67 2.75 -1.99 13.35
N ALA A 68 3.38 -2.41 12.26
CA ALA A 68 3.71 -3.80 12.04
C ALA A 68 4.80 -3.92 10.97
N ASP A 69 5.46 -5.06 10.95
CA ASP A 69 6.46 -5.41 9.95
C ASP A 69 5.81 -6.26 8.87
N ILE A 70 5.80 -5.77 7.62
CA ILE A 70 5.16 -6.49 6.50
C ILE A 70 5.87 -7.80 6.17
N ASP A 71 7.14 -7.96 6.56
CA ASP A 71 7.87 -9.22 6.38
C ASP A 71 7.37 -10.33 7.31
N GLU A 72 6.56 -9.99 8.31
CA GLU A 72 6.13 -10.95 9.34
C GLU A 72 4.63 -10.96 9.59
N GLY A 73 3.93 -9.89 9.30
CA GLY A 73 2.60 -9.65 9.81
C GLY A 73 1.42 -9.87 8.88
N LEU A 74 1.59 -10.54 7.74
CA LEU A 74 0.52 -10.62 6.74
C LEU A 74 -0.33 -11.89 6.81
N SER A 75 0.11 -12.90 7.52
CA SER A 75 -0.57 -14.21 7.52
C SER A 75 -1.97 -14.19 8.14
N ASP A 76 -2.25 -13.23 9.01
CA ASP A 76 -3.54 -13.13 9.68
C ASP A 76 -4.65 -12.55 8.79
N TYR A 77 -4.29 -11.93 7.67
CA TYR A 77 -5.27 -11.41 6.74
C TYR A 77 -5.82 -12.54 5.88
N LYS A 78 -7.13 -12.53 5.67
CA LYS A 78 -7.80 -13.55 4.86
C LYS A 78 -7.60 -13.30 3.37
N ASP A 79 -7.73 -14.36 2.59
CA ASP A 79 -7.69 -14.29 1.13
C ASP A 79 -8.74 -13.30 0.63
N ASN A 80 -8.33 -12.45 -0.32
CA ASN A 80 -9.22 -11.50 -0.98
C ASN A 80 -10.01 -10.59 -0.01
N SER A 81 -9.39 -10.28 1.14
CA SER A 81 -10.05 -9.45 2.16
C SER A 81 -10.02 -7.96 1.84
N PHE A 82 -9.26 -7.54 0.83
CA PHE A 82 -9.22 -6.17 0.37
C PHE A 82 -9.44 -6.10 -1.13
N ASP A 83 -10.10 -5.03 -1.59
CA ASP A 83 -10.30 -4.79 -3.02
C ASP A 83 -8.98 -4.44 -3.69
N TYR A 84 -8.16 -3.64 -3.00
CA TYR A 84 -6.83 -3.25 -3.46
C TYR A 84 -5.83 -3.35 -2.32
N VAL A 85 -4.66 -3.92 -2.64
CA VAL A 85 -3.49 -3.83 -1.77
C VAL A 85 -2.43 -3.03 -2.50
N ILE A 86 -1.91 -2.01 -1.84
CA ILE A 86 -0.90 -1.11 -2.41
C ILE A 86 0.43 -1.35 -1.71
N LEU A 87 1.50 -1.47 -2.50
CA LEU A 87 2.87 -1.52 -2.02
C LEU A 87 3.64 -0.45 -2.78
N ASN A 88 3.65 0.77 -2.23
CA ASN A 88 4.18 1.94 -2.91
C ASN A 88 5.62 2.22 -2.48
N GLN A 89 6.59 1.97 -3.38
CA GLN A 89 8.01 2.26 -3.17
C GLN A 89 8.59 1.60 -1.91
N THR A 90 8.05 0.46 -1.51
CA THR A 90 8.42 -0.21 -0.26
C THR A 90 9.11 -1.54 -0.50
N ILE A 91 8.91 -2.15 -1.67
CA ILE A 91 9.41 -3.51 -1.93
C ILE A 91 10.92 -3.63 -1.75
N GLN A 92 11.68 -2.61 -2.10
CA GLN A 92 13.14 -2.63 -1.96
C GLN A 92 13.60 -2.64 -0.51
N ASN A 93 12.74 -2.27 0.43
CA ASN A 93 13.04 -2.25 1.86
C ASN A 93 12.62 -3.53 2.58
N THR A 94 11.95 -4.44 1.89
CA THR A 94 11.55 -5.71 2.49
C THR A 94 12.72 -6.68 2.52
N LYS A 95 12.76 -7.51 3.54
CA LYS A 95 13.75 -8.57 3.68
C LYS A 95 13.32 -9.86 3.01
N ARG A 96 12.02 -10.01 2.80
CA ARG A 96 11.41 -11.20 2.21
C ARG A 96 10.49 -10.82 1.08
N PRO A 97 11.03 -10.22 -0.01
CA PRO A 97 10.17 -9.67 -1.06
C PRO A 97 9.26 -10.72 -1.73
N GLU A 98 9.74 -11.93 -1.90
CA GLU A 98 8.93 -13.00 -2.49
C GLU A 98 7.73 -13.35 -1.61
N TYR A 99 7.97 -13.44 -0.31
CA TYR A 99 6.90 -13.68 0.66
C TYR A 99 5.87 -12.55 0.63
N VAL A 100 6.34 -11.30 0.67
CA VAL A 100 5.45 -10.13 0.68
C VAL A 100 4.62 -10.10 -0.60
N LEU A 101 5.24 -10.28 -1.76
CA LEU A 101 4.52 -10.27 -3.05
C LEU A 101 3.48 -11.40 -3.11
N ARG A 102 3.81 -12.58 -2.63
CA ARG A 102 2.88 -13.69 -2.60
C ARG A 102 1.68 -13.39 -1.70
N GLU A 103 1.94 -12.80 -0.53
CA GLU A 103 0.87 -12.49 0.42
C GLU A 103 -0.02 -11.36 -0.07
N ILE A 104 0.51 -10.34 -0.70
CA ILE A 104 -0.33 -9.27 -1.23
C ILE A 104 -1.20 -9.77 -2.38
N MET A 105 -0.70 -10.70 -3.19
CA MET A 105 -1.49 -11.35 -4.24
C MET A 105 -2.60 -12.22 -3.66
N ARG A 106 -2.39 -12.77 -2.48
CA ARG A 106 -3.41 -13.56 -1.77
C ARG A 106 -4.48 -12.67 -1.14
N ILE A 107 -4.04 -11.60 -0.47
CA ILE A 107 -4.88 -10.73 0.35
C ILE A 107 -5.75 -9.79 -0.51
N GLY A 108 -5.18 -9.26 -1.57
CA GLY A 108 -5.86 -8.28 -2.42
C GLY A 108 -6.51 -8.92 -3.63
N THR A 109 -7.71 -8.48 -3.96
CA THR A 109 -8.33 -8.83 -5.24
C THR A 109 -7.51 -8.23 -6.38
N ARG A 110 -7.03 -7.00 -6.18
CA ARG A 110 -6.11 -6.32 -7.08
C ARG A 110 -4.94 -5.77 -6.31
N VAL A 111 -3.81 -5.61 -7.00
CA VAL A 111 -2.57 -5.21 -6.36
C VAL A 111 -1.92 -4.09 -7.16
N ILE A 112 -1.47 -3.06 -6.46
CA ILE A 112 -0.69 -1.97 -7.05
C ILE A 112 0.68 -1.98 -6.39
N VAL A 113 1.72 -2.21 -7.18
CA VAL A 113 3.10 -2.18 -6.72
C VAL A 113 3.84 -1.09 -7.46
N SER A 114 4.43 -0.15 -6.77
CA SER A 114 5.27 0.86 -7.39
C SER A 114 6.68 0.81 -6.84
N PHE A 115 7.62 1.15 -7.69
CA PHE A 115 9.04 1.15 -7.40
C PHE A 115 9.57 2.58 -7.40
N PRO A 116 10.72 2.83 -6.76
CA PRO A 116 11.37 4.14 -6.87
C PRO A 116 11.55 4.52 -8.32
N ASN A 117 11.33 5.80 -8.63
CA ASN A 117 11.48 6.31 -9.98
C ASN A 117 12.95 6.62 -10.24
N PHE A 118 13.58 5.84 -11.11
CA PHE A 118 14.96 6.08 -11.52
C PHE A 118 14.99 6.79 -12.85
N SER A 119 15.63 7.96 -12.87
CA SER A 119 15.89 8.68 -14.13
C SER A 119 16.91 7.89 -14.97
N PRO A 120 16.70 7.77 -16.29
CA PRO A 120 17.70 7.14 -17.15
C PRO A 120 19.08 7.79 -17.06
N SER A 121 19.15 9.10 -16.83
CA SER A 121 20.43 9.81 -16.68
C SER A 121 21.16 9.43 -15.39
N GLU A 122 20.46 8.96 -14.39
CA GLU A 122 21.03 8.49 -13.13
C GLU A 122 21.48 7.05 -13.21
N GLY A 123 20.90 6.29 -14.10
CA GLY A 123 21.22 4.88 -14.26
C GLY A 123 22.43 4.59 -15.09
N THR A 124 23.06 5.60 -15.63
CA THR A 124 24.26 5.44 -16.46
C THR A 124 25.52 5.73 -15.71
#